data_8171742f99a46763beb8dfcc5d994864
#
_entry.id   8171742f99a46763beb8dfcc5d994864
#
_cell.length_a   1.000
_cell.length_b   1.000
_cell.length_c   1.000
_cell.angle_alpha   90.00
_cell.angle_beta   90.00
_cell.angle_gamma   90.00
#
_symmetry.space_group_name_H-M   'P 1'
#
loop_
_entity.id
_entity.type
_entity.pdbx_description
1 polymer ?
#
loop_
_entity_poly.entity_id
_entity_poly.type
_entity_poly.pdbx_seq_one_letter_code
_entity_poly.pdbx_strand_id
1 'polypeptide(L)'
;MIELPIFKRALDKLAELLDISDSAYERIEKSYETLGKWFSRNESSIKDDEPEIYTQGSFRLGTAIKPISDEDDYDIDLVCQLNSPSLTIHSISQKELKEKIGKEIRQYAESKGMQKPNEKRKCWRLDYRDPKYHLDVVPALRDLKMGASPTRIVITDNTKPNYARPYHDWDSGDPKGYGEWFKKRMETCFDEIRRRMALNKQASVEDIPEYSVKTPLQRAIQILKRHRDVMFQNDSGNKPVSIVITTLAAYAYGNEETLYDTINTVVNNMERFIAKKNGVDWVENPVNPEENFADDWSKNEVRKRHFYSWLHEAKAIFTKMQRCEDIDEMITIMESAFGEVTTHKVASYVSQSGAIRIVPLIISESAHRPKPWRK
;
A
#
# COMPACT_ATOMS: atom_id res chain seq x y z
N MET A 1 -23.68 22.99 13.25
CA MET A 1 -22.47 22.10 13.20
C MET A 1 -22.88 20.67 13.52
N ILE A 2 -22.47 19.75 12.67
CA ILE A 2 -22.67 18.32 12.92
C ILE A 2 -22.00 17.92 14.24
N GLU A 3 -22.66 17.04 15.00
CA GLU A 3 -22.05 16.49 16.19
C GLU A 3 -20.75 15.72 15.85
N LEU A 4 -19.67 16.02 16.53
CA LEU A 4 -18.37 15.37 16.33
C LEU A 4 -18.44 13.82 16.31
N PRO A 5 -19.27 13.13 17.13
CA PRO A 5 -19.43 11.69 17.05
C PRO A 5 -20.00 11.19 15.72
N ILE A 6 -20.88 11.94 15.05
CA ILE A 6 -21.45 11.59 13.74
C ILE A 6 -20.34 11.66 12.68
N PHE A 7 -19.58 12.74 12.70
CA PHE A 7 -18.47 12.92 11.76
C PHE A 7 -17.38 11.83 11.92
N LYS A 8 -17.00 11.51 13.16
CA LYS A 8 -16.04 10.41 13.42
C LYS A 8 -16.54 9.09 12.86
N ARG A 9 -17.80 8.73 13.09
CA ARG A 9 -18.42 7.51 12.53
C ARG A 9 -18.46 7.50 11.01
N ALA A 10 -18.72 8.62 10.38
CA ALA A 10 -18.69 8.74 8.91
C ALA A 10 -17.29 8.47 8.36
N LEU A 11 -16.22 9.00 8.98
CA LEU A 11 -14.85 8.75 8.60
C LEU A 11 -14.43 7.28 8.81
N ASP A 12 -14.81 6.70 9.94
CA ASP A 12 -14.52 5.30 10.22
C ASP A 12 -15.20 4.37 9.20
N LYS A 13 -16.47 4.66 8.87
CA LYS A 13 -17.20 3.89 7.85
C LYS A 13 -16.61 4.08 6.46
N LEU A 14 -16.19 5.30 6.11
CA LEU A 14 -15.48 5.56 4.86
C LEU A 14 -14.23 4.69 4.77
N ALA A 15 -13.37 4.70 5.78
CA ALA A 15 -12.15 3.90 5.80
C ALA A 15 -12.42 2.39 5.69
N GLU A 16 -13.45 1.88 6.37
CA GLU A 16 -13.87 0.47 6.27
C GLU A 16 -14.28 0.11 4.84
N LEU A 17 -15.04 0.97 4.17
CA LEU A 17 -15.50 0.74 2.80
C LEU A 17 -14.37 0.78 1.77
N LEU A 18 -13.30 1.53 2.05
CA LEU A 18 -12.11 1.61 1.21
C LEU A 18 -11.19 0.40 1.34
N ASP A 19 -11.28 -0.35 2.44
CA ASP A 19 -10.38 -1.46 2.70
C ASP A 19 -10.63 -2.66 1.78
N ILE A 20 -9.59 -3.43 1.53
CA ILE A 20 -9.68 -4.72 0.84
C ILE A 20 -10.43 -5.70 1.76
N SER A 21 -11.38 -6.47 1.23
CA SER A 21 -12.08 -7.47 2.03
C SER A 21 -11.14 -8.61 2.45
N ASP A 22 -11.40 -9.18 3.63
CA ASP A 22 -10.63 -10.33 4.14
C ASP A 22 -10.55 -11.47 3.12
N SER A 23 -11.67 -11.77 2.44
CA SER A 23 -11.71 -12.81 1.41
C SER A 23 -10.87 -12.49 0.17
N ALA A 24 -10.75 -11.23 -0.21
CA ALA A 24 -9.86 -10.81 -1.29
C ALA A 24 -8.39 -10.86 -0.83
N TYR A 25 -8.13 -10.46 0.42
CA TYR A 25 -6.80 -10.55 1.03
C TYR A 25 -6.29 -11.99 1.03
N GLU A 26 -7.08 -12.93 1.58
CA GLU A 26 -6.73 -14.37 1.62
C GLU A 26 -6.47 -14.96 0.23
N ARG A 27 -7.26 -14.56 -0.78
CA ARG A 27 -7.05 -15.02 -2.17
C ARG A 27 -5.76 -14.50 -2.77
N ILE A 28 -5.44 -13.23 -2.55
CA ILE A 28 -4.18 -12.62 -3.00
C ILE A 28 -3.01 -13.32 -2.32
N GLU A 29 -3.08 -13.53 -1.00
CA GLU A 29 -2.06 -14.24 -0.22
C GLU A 29 -1.81 -15.64 -0.78
N LYS A 30 -2.87 -16.42 -0.99
CA LYS A 30 -2.76 -17.76 -1.59
C LYS A 30 -2.13 -17.74 -2.99
N SER A 31 -2.36 -16.69 -3.76
CA SER A 31 -1.81 -16.59 -5.12
C SER A 31 -0.32 -16.35 -5.12
N TYR A 32 0.18 -15.41 -4.30
CA TYR A 32 1.63 -15.20 -4.24
C TYR A 32 2.37 -16.35 -3.54
N GLU A 33 1.75 -17.02 -2.55
CA GLU A 33 2.30 -18.27 -2.01
C GLU A 33 2.41 -19.38 -3.07
N THR A 34 1.37 -19.52 -3.92
CA THR A 34 1.37 -20.50 -5.00
C THR A 34 2.48 -20.19 -6.01
N LEU A 35 2.69 -18.91 -6.32
CA LEU A 35 3.79 -18.47 -7.19
C LEU A 35 5.16 -18.75 -6.53
N GLY A 36 5.29 -18.53 -5.22
CA GLY A 36 6.50 -18.86 -4.46
C GLY A 36 6.84 -20.35 -4.50
N LYS A 37 5.84 -21.21 -4.29
CA LYS A 37 5.98 -22.67 -4.43
C LYS A 37 6.39 -23.08 -5.84
N TRP A 38 5.87 -22.39 -6.86
CA TRP A 38 6.26 -22.60 -8.25
C TRP A 38 7.73 -22.30 -8.50
N PHE A 39 8.24 -21.18 -7.97
CA PHE A 39 9.65 -20.80 -8.13
C PHE A 39 10.61 -21.76 -7.42
N SER A 40 10.16 -22.37 -6.33
CA SER A 40 10.98 -23.30 -5.52
C SER A 40 10.83 -24.77 -5.89
N ARG A 41 10.01 -25.12 -6.92
CA ARG A 41 9.80 -26.51 -7.35
C ARG A 41 11.08 -27.10 -7.98
N ASN A 42 11.20 -28.42 -8.01
CA ASN A 42 12.39 -29.12 -8.51
C ASN A 42 12.71 -28.80 -9.98
N GLU A 43 11.71 -28.57 -10.80
CA GLU A 43 11.82 -28.26 -12.23
C GLU A 43 12.07 -26.77 -12.51
N SER A 44 12.08 -25.94 -11.48
CA SER A 44 12.32 -24.50 -11.65
C SER A 44 13.76 -24.20 -12.05
N SER A 45 13.92 -23.41 -13.10
CA SER A 45 15.26 -22.98 -13.55
C SER A 45 15.92 -21.96 -12.61
N ILE A 46 15.20 -21.48 -11.58
CA ILE A 46 15.72 -20.55 -10.55
C ILE A 46 15.75 -21.18 -9.15
N LYS A 47 15.46 -22.47 -9.00
CA LYS A 47 15.44 -23.13 -7.69
C LYS A 47 16.78 -22.99 -6.95
N ASP A 48 17.87 -23.27 -7.65
CA ASP A 48 19.23 -23.22 -7.10
C ASP A 48 19.73 -21.78 -6.85
N ASP A 49 18.98 -20.80 -7.32
CA ASP A 49 19.22 -19.38 -7.03
C ASP A 49 18.54 -18.92 -5.73
N GLU A 50 17.93 -19.83 -4.98
CA GLU A 50 17.27 -19.56 -3.70
C GLU A 50 16.21 -18.45 -3.79
N PRO A 51 15.15 -18.62 -4.62
CA PRO A 51 14.14 -17.60 -4.82
C PRO A 51 13.31 -17.36 -3.56
N GLU A 52 13.18 -16.10 -3.17
CA GLU A 52 12.28 -15.64 -2.12
C GLU A 52 11.25 -14.68 -2.73
N ILE A 53 9.96 -14.92 -2.47
CA ILE A 53 8.90 -14.02 -2.89
C ILE A 53 8.23 -13.39 -1.67
N TYR A 54 8.02 -12.08 -1.72
CA TYR A 54 7.35 -11.35 -0.66
C TYR A 54 6.64 -10.11 -1.17
N THR A 55 5.65 -9.66 -0.42
CA THR A 55 4.87 -8.46 -0.73
C THR A 55 5.66 -7.19 -0.47
N GLN A 56 5.38 -6.15 -1.27
CA GLN A 56 5.85 -4.79 -1.05
C GLN A 56 4.71 -3.78 -1.23
N GLY A 57 5.01 -2.48 -1.19
CA GLY A 57 4.06 -1.42 -1.45
C GLY A 57 2.85 -1.42 -0.53
N SER A 58 1.72 -0.99 -1.05
CA SER A 58 0.52 -0.73 -0.25
C SER A 58 -0.07 -1.97 0.41
N PHE A 59 0.06 -3.14 -0.21
CA PHE A 59 -0.44 -4.40 0.35
C PHE A 59 0.34 -4.80 1.61
N ARG A 60 1.69 -4.76 1.55
CA ARG A 60 2.55 -5.01 2.72
C ARG A 60 2.27 -4.05 3.87
N LEU A 61 2.01 -2.77 3.57
CA LEU A 61 1.79 -1.74 4.57
C LEU A 61 0.36 -1.72 5.12
N GLY A 62 -0.56 -2.52 4.59
CA GLY A 62 -1.97 -2.50 4.95
C GLY A 62 -2.69 -1.19 4.56
N THR A 63 -2.17 -0.48 3.56
CA THR A 63 -2.70 0.80 3.06
C THR A 63 -3.26 0.69 1.64
N ALA A 64 -3.44 -0.52 1.13
CA ALA A 64 -4.13 -0.75 -0.14
C ALA A 64 -5.60 -0.35 -0.02
N ILE A 65 -6.16 0.16 -1.12
CA ILE A 65 -7.57 0.58 -1.19
C ILE A 65 -8.28 -0.09 -2.36
N LYS A 66 -9.58 -0.26 -2.22
CA LYS A 66 -10.42 -0.65 -3.35
C LYS A 66 -10.30 0.38 -4.47
N PRO A 67 -10.33 -0.03 -5.73
CA PRO A 67 -10.43 0.88 -6.86
C PRO A 67 -11.67 1.79 -6.76
N ILE A 68 -11.70 2.88 -7.55
CA ILE A 68 -12.89 3.76 -7.63
C ILE A 68 -14.02 3.04 -8.34
N SER A 69 -13.71 2.30 -9.38
CA SER A 69 -14.65 1.51 -10.19
C SER A 69 -14.48 0.02 -9.89
N ASP A 70 -15.59 -0.73 -9.88
CA ASP A 70 -15.56 -2.20 -9.80
C ASP A 70 -14.95 -2.85 -11.07
N GLU A 71 -14.70 -2.05 -12.11
CA GLU A 71 -14.03 -2.50 -13.34
C GLU A 71 -12.49 -2.46 -13.22
N ASP A 72 -11.96 -1.66 -12.29
CA ASP A 72 -10.53 -1.52 -12.04
C ASP A 72 -10.01 -2.66 -11.18
N ASP A 73 -8.74 -2.99 -11.35
CA ASP A 73 -8.07 -4.08 -10.66
C ASP A 73 -7.25 -3.59 -9.46
N TYR A 74 -7.00 -4.48 -8.49
CA TYR A 74 -6.03 -4.21 -7.42
C TYR A 74 -4.61 -4.43 -7.95
N ASP A 75 -3.72 -3.49 -7.66
CA ASP A 75 -2.29 -3.65 -7.90
C ASP A 75 -1.60 -4.22 -6.65
N ILE A 76 -1.02 -5.41 -6.79
CA ILE A 76 -0.27 -6.07 -5.73
C ILE A 76 1.20 -6.17 -6.15
N ASP A 77 2.03 -5.41 -5.46
CA ASP A 77 3.46 -5.38 -5.71
C ASP A 77 4.17 -6.52 -4.95
N LEU A 78 4.94 -7.32 -5.68
CA LEU A 78 5.76 -8.40 -5.15
C LEU A 78 7.23 -8.20 -5.53
N VAL A 79 8.13 -8.70 -4.71
CA VAL A 79 9.54 -8.89 -5.05
C VAL A 79 9.80 -10.37 -5.22
N CYS A 80 10.48 -10.74 -6.30
CA CYS A 80 11.15 -12.04 -6.45
C CYS A 80 12.65 -11.81 -6.33
N GLN A 81 13.19 -12.10 -5.15
CA GLN A 81 14.61 -11.95 -4.83
C GLN A 81 15.32 -13.29 -5.00
N LEU A 82 16.41 -13.30 -5.78
CA LEU A 82 17.30 -14.44 -5.86
C LEU A 82 18.46 -14.24 -4.88
N ASN A 83 18.67 -15.21 -4.00
CA ASN A 83 19.58 -15.09 -2.85
C ASN A 83 20.89 -15.87 -3.01
N SER A 84 21.07 -16.63 -4.11
CA SER A 84 22.31 -17.38 -4.34
C SER A 84 23.55 -16.48 -4.28
N PRO A 85 24.57 -16.83 -3.49
CA PRO A 85 25.82 -16.05 -3.40
C PRO A 85 26.55 -15.87 -4.74
N SER A 86 26.29 -16.74 -5.71
CA SER A 86 26.85 -16.64 -7.07
C SER A 86 26.19 -15.56 -7.92
N LEU A 87 24.98 -15.13 -7.56
CA LEU A 87 24.24 -14.10 -8.27
C LEU A 87 24.46 -12.73 -7.64
N THR A 88 25.23 -11.91 -8.33
CA THR A 88 25.52 -10.53 -7.94
C THR A 88 25.37 -9.60 -9.13
N ILE A 89 25.35 -8.30 -8.89
CA ILE A 89 25.36 -7.30 -9.98
C ILE A 89 26.57 -7.45 -10.92
N HIS A 90 27.64 -8.10 -10.47
CA HIS A 90 28.85 -8.34 -11.29
C HIS A 90 28.74 -9.59 -12.17
N SER A 91 27.89 -10.56 -11.78
CA SER A 91 27.77 -11.85 -12.49
C SER A 91 26.61 -11.90 -13.47
N ILE A 92 25.62 -11.00 -13.34
CA ILE A 92 24.42 -11.01 -14.19
C ILE A 92 23.99 -9.57 -14.52
N SER A 93 23.48 -9.34 -15.70
CA SER A 93 22.84 -8.07 -16.08
C SER A 93 21.40 -8.00 -15.61
N GLN A 94 20.85 -6.78 -15.54
CA GLN A 94 19.43 -6.57 -15.25
C GLN A 94 18.52 -7.31 -16.22
N LYS A 95 18.89 -7.31 -17.50
CA LYS A 95 18.15 -8.00 -18.57
C LYS A 95 18.10 -9.51 -18.34
N GLU A 96 19.24 -10.11 -18.06
CA GLU A 96 19.34 -11.56 -17.81
C GLU A 96 18.56 -11.98 -16.57
N LEU A 97 18.67 -11.20 -15.48
CA LEU A 97 17.88 -11.44 -14.25
C LEU A 97 16.39 -11.38 -14.52
N LYS A 98 15.94 -10.31 -15.21
CA LYS A 98 14.53 -10.10 -15.51
C LYS A 98 13.99 -11.21 -16.41
N GLU A 99 14.76 -11.62 -17.43
CA GLU A 99 14.36 -12.69 -18.34
C GLU A 99 14.35 -14.06 -17.66
N LYS A 100 15.30 -14.32 -16.78
CA LYS A 100 15.39 -15.57 -16.00
C LYS A 100 14.12 -15.77 -15.13
N ILE A 101 13.71 -14.76 -14.39
CA ILE A 101 12.48 -14.79 -13.59
C ILE A 101 11.25 -14.78 -14.51
N GLY A 102 11.29 -13.98 -15.59
CA GLY A 102 10.20 -13.89 -16.55
C GLY A 102 9.89 -15.21 -17.26
N LYS A 103 10.89 -16.05 -17.49
CA LYS A 103 10.70 -17.40 -18.03
C LYS A 103 9.83 -18.25 -17.10
N GLU A 104 10.12 -18.26 -15.82
CA GLU A 104 9.35 -18.98 -14.81
C GLU A 104 7.91 -18.44 -14.67
N ILE A 105 7.75 -17.11 -14.73
CA ILE A 105 6.43 -16.46 -14.69
C ILE A 105 5.58 -16.84 -15.91
N ARG A 106 6.17 -16.90 -17.11
CA ARG A 106 5.46 -17.33 -18.33
C ARG A 106 5.03 -18.80 -18.23
N GLN A 107 5.90 -19.68 -17.76
CA GLN A 107 5.57 -21.10 -17.56
C GLN A 107 4.49 -21.29 -16.49
N TYR A 108 4.53 -20.49 -15.40
CA TYR A 108 3.47 -20.47 -14.40
C TYR A 108 2.13 -20.09 -15.01
N ALA A 109 2.09 -18.98 -15.75
CA ALA A 109 0.87 -18.51 -16.39
C ALA A 109 0.30 -19.55 -17.36
N GLU A 110 1.14 -20.18 -18.19
CA GLU A 110 0.76 -21.26 -19.10
C GLU A 110 0.18 -22.45 -18.34
N SER A 111 0.84 -22.90 -17.26
CA SER A 111 0.37 -24.02 -16.43
C SER A 111 -0.98 -23.77 -15.76
N LYS A 112 -1.36 -22.49 -15.57
CA LYS A 112 -2.63 -22.06 -14.96
C LYS A 112 -3.68 -21.62 -16.00
N GLY A 113 -3.38 -21.71 -17.30
CA GLY A 113 -4.28 -21.23 -18.35
C GLY A 113 -4.53 -19.71 -18.28
N MET A 114 -3.56 -18.94 -17.76
CA MET A 114 -3.65 -17.49 -17.63
C MET A 114 -3.23 -16.82 -18.96
N GLN A 115 -3.55 -15.53 -19.07
CA GLN A 115 -3.02 -14.72 -20.17
C GLN A 115 -1.49 -14.61 -20.08
N LYS A 116 -0.86 -14.35 -21.22
CA LYS A 116 0.59 -14.14 -21.29
C LYS A 116 0.98 -12.95 -20.40
N PRO A 117 1.94 -13.12 -19.49
CA PRO A 117 2.41 -12.06 -18.63
C PRO A 117 2.98 -10.87 -19.42
N ASN A 118 2.72 -9.66 -18.92
CA ASN A 118 3.18 -8.43 -19.53
C ASN A 118 4.50 -7.98 -18.91
N GLU A 119 5.53 -7.76 -19.72
CA GLU A 119 6.74 -7.10 -19.24
C GLU A 119 6.48 -5.60 -19.09
N LYS A 120 6.70 -5.08 -17.88
CA LYS A 120 6.66 -3.66 -17.53
C LYS A 120 8.08 -3.14 -17.32
N ARG A 121 8.21 -1.84 -17.08
CA ARG A 121 9.50 -1.20 -16.84
C ARG A 121 10.37 -1.94 -15.82
N LYS A 122 9.82 -2.21 -14.61
CA LYS A 122 10.55 -2.81 -13.49
C LYS A 122 10.10 -4.22 -13.13
N CYS A 123 8.94 -4.67 -13.58
CA CYS A 123 8.29 -5.90 -13.15
C CYS A 123 7.77 -6.74 -14.32
N TRP A 124 7.31 -7.94 -14.00
CA TRP A 124 6.42 -8.75 -14.80
C TRP A 124 5.03 -8.71 -14.19
N ARG A 125 3.99 -8.44 -14.99
CA ARG A 125 2.60 -8.38 -14.56
C ARG A 125 1.87 -9.67 -14.92
N LEU A 126 1.23 -10.27 -13.90
CA LEU A 126 0.30 -11.39 -14.01
C LEU A 126 -1.11 -10.88 -13.73
N ASP A 127 -2.03 -11.09 -14.67
CA ASP A 127 -3.42 -10.65 -14.57
C ASP A 127 -4.31 -11.78 -14.07
N TYR A 128 -5.00 -11.59 -12.95
CA TYR A 128 -5.99 -12.50 -12.37
C TYR A 128 -7.40 -11.97 -12.64
N ARG A 129 -8.32 -12.86 -13.05
CA ARG A 129 -9.66 -12.45 -13.51
C ARG A 129 -10.72 -12.46 -12.42
N ASP A 130 -10.59 -13.35 -11.44
CA ASP A 130 -11.58 -13.51 -10.38
C ASP A 130 -10.90 -13.84 -9.04
N PRO A 131 -10.84 -12.87 -8.09
CA PRO A 131 -11.15 -11.45 -8.26
C PRO A 131 -10.17 -10.77 -9.22
N LYS A 132 -10.54 -9.62 -9.78
CA LYS A 132 -9.67 -8.84 -10.65
C LYS A 132 -8.53 -8.21 -9.84
N TYR A 133 -7.30 -8.64 -10.07
CA TYR A 133 -6.09 -8.03 -9.54
C TYR A 133 -4.87 -8.39 -10.36
N HIS A 134 -3.84 -7.58 -10.25
CA HIS A 134 -2.55 -7.83 -10.86
C HIS A 134 -1.50 -8.17 -9.81
N LEU A 135 -0.62 -9.11 -10.12
CA LEU A 135 0.62 -9.30 -9.40
C LEU A 135 1.77 -8.71 -10.22
N ASP A 136 2.36 -7.64 -9.73
CA ASP A 136 3.53 -7.01 -10.31
C ASP A 136 4.79 -7.55 -9.63
N VAL A 137 5.46 -8.51 -10.27
CA VAL A 137 6.63 -9.21 -9.74
C VAL A 137 7.90 -8.50 -10.15
N VAL A 138 8.59 -7.87 -9.21
CA VAL A 138 9.85 -7.15 -9.41
C VAL A 138 11.02 -8.11 -9.21
N PRO A 139 11.86 -8.36 -10.24
CA PRO A 139 13.10 -9.13 -10.11
C PRO A 139 14.13 -8.37 -9.28
N ALA A 140 14.75 -9.06 -8.31
CA ALA A 140 15.71 -8.45 -7.41
C ALA A 140 16.87 -9.37 -7.03
N LEU A 141 18.00 -8.75 -6.65
CA LEU A 141 19.13 -9.38 -5.98
C LEU A 141 19.40 -8.68 -4.65
N ARG A 142 20.21 -9.31 -3.78
CA ARG A 142 20.73 -8.62 -2.59
C ARG A 142 21.65 -7.48 -2.99
N ASP A 143 21.53 -6.33 -2.33
CA ASP A 143 22.52 -5.26 -2.45
C ASP A 143 23.71 -5.56 -1.53
N LEU A 144 24.84 -5.89 -2.14
CA LEU A 144 26.08 -6.19 -1.43
C LEU A 144 26.98 -4.97 -1.24
N LYS A 145 26.49 -3.76 -1.48
CA LYS A 145 27.25 -2.51 -1.26
C LYS A 145 27.63 -2.42 0.22
N MET A 146 28.89 -2.06 0.49
CA MET A 146 29.36 -1.86 1.85
C MET A 146 28.49 -0.84 2.60
N GLY A 147 28.02 -1.18 3.79
CA GLY A 147 27.13 -0.33 4.60
C GLY A 147 25.65 -0.40 4.20
N ALA A 148 25.27 -1.21 3.21
CA ALA A 148 23.87 -1.44 2.90
C ALA A 148 23.17 -2.20 4.03
N SER A 149 21.89 -1.92 4.26
CA SER A 149 21.03 -2.73 5.14
C SER A 149 21.02 -4.20 4.68
N PRO A 150 20.92 -5.18 5.59
CA PRO A 150 20.81 -6.60 5.24
C PRO A 150 19.61 -6.94 4.37
N THR A 151 18.57 -6.11 4.40
CA THR A 151 17.31 -6.26 3.65
C THR A 151 17.30 -5.48 2.34
N ARG A 152 18.34 -4.70 2.08
CA ARG A 152 18.45 -3.88 0.87
C ARG A 152 18.65 -4.75 -0.37
N ILE A 153 17.98 -4.39 -1.43
CA ILE A 153 17.99 -5.09 -2.71
C ILE A 153 18.35 -4.14 -3.86
N VAL A 154 18.77 -4.70 -4.96
CA VAL A 154 18.87 -4.04 -6.26
C VAL A 154 17.81 -4.62 -7.19
N ILE A 155 17.19 -3.76 -8.01
CA ILE A 155 16.05 -4.10 -8.86
C ILE A 155 16.31 -3.75 -10.32
N THR A 156 15.59 -4.42 -11.22
CA THR A 156 15.71 -4.23 -12.66
C THR A 156 14.90 -3.04 -13.17
N ASP A 157 15.41 -2.34 -14.18
CA ASP A 157 14.72 -1.28 -14.91
C ASP A 157 15.12 -1.30 -16.39
N ASN A 158 14.21 -1.73 -17.29
CA ASN A 158 14.51 -1.91 -18.71
C ASN A 158 14.65 -0.60 -19.51
N THR A 159 14.48 0.55 -18.86
CA THR A 159 14.72 1.86 -19.47
C THR A 159 16.15 2.38 -19.24
N LYS A 160 16.95 1.67 -18.47
CA LYS A 160 18.34 2.07 -18.18
C LYS A 160 19.25 1.88 -19.39
N PRO A 161 20.15 2.82 -19.67
CA PRO A 161 21.05 2.73 -20.83
C PRO A 161 21.91 1.46 -20.85
N ASN A 162 22.34 1.00 -19.69
CA ASN A 162 23.20 -0.20 -19.53
C ASN A 162 22.43 -1.43 -19.04
N TYR A 163 21.13 -1.50 -19.28
CA TYR A 163 20.25 -2.60 -18.87
C TYR A 163 20.78 -4.01 -19.20
N ALA A 164 21.43 -4.17 -20.34
CA ALA A 164 22.00 -5.45 -20.79
C ALA A 164 23.46 -5.67 -20.35
N ARG A 165 24.02 -4.83 -19.47
CA ARG A 165 25.40 -4.93 -19.01
C ARG A 165 25.42 -5.21 -17.50
N PRO A 166 26.23 -6.17 -17.01
CA PRO A 166 26.44 -6.35 -15.59
C PRO A 166 27.00 -5.10 -14.91
N TYR A 167 26.76 -4.97 -13.60
CA TYR A 167 27.27 -3.91 -12.71
C TYR A 167 26.70 -2.50 -12.90
N HIS A 168 26.00 -2.19 -13.99
CA HIS A 168 25.62 -0.82 -14.33
C HIS A 168 24.14 -0.52 -14.00
N ASP A 169 23.87 0.73 -13.56
CA ASP A 169 22.57 1.39 -13.49
C ASP A 169 21.49 0.68 -12.66
N TRP A 170 21.87 -0.17 -11.71
CA TRP A 170 20.90 -0.81 -10.83
C TRP A 170 20.24 0.20 -9.91
N ASP A 171 18.92 0.20 -9.88
CA ASP A 171 18.16 0.89 -8.83
C ASP A 171 18.21 0.07 -7.54
N SER A 172 18.27 0.73 -6.40
CA SER A 172 18.19 0.07 -5.10
C SER A 172 16.85 0.32 -4.42
N GLY A 173 16.49 -0.54 -3.47
CA GLY A 173 15.34 -0.37 -2.62
C GLY A 173 15.46 -1.22 -1.37
N ASP A 174 14.63 -0.95 -0.37
CA ASP A 174 14.56 -1.76 0.86
C ASP A 174 13.10 -1.91 1.31
N PRO A 175 12.28 -2.70 0.58
CA PRO A 175 10.86 -2.86 0.92
C PRO A 175 10.63 -3.51 2.27
N LYS A 176 11.52 -4.42 2.71
CA LYS A 176 11.45 -5.06 4.03
C LYS A 176 11.76 -4.05 5.12
N GLY A 177 12.87 -3.34 5.02
CA GLY A 177 13.26 -2.31 5.98
C GLY A 177 12.22 -1.18 6.06
N TYR A 178 11.69 -0.74 4.91
CA TYR A 178 10.62 0.26 4.89
C TYR A 178 9.35 -0.24 5.61
N GLY A 179 8.96 -1.49 5.38
CA GLY A 179 7.82 -2.12 6.06
C GLY A 179 7.99 -2.16 7.57
N GLU A 180 9.18 -2.54 8.05
CA GLU A 180 9.51 -2.57 9.48
C GLU A 180 9.52 -1.16 10.10
N TRP A 181 10.08 -0.18 9.40
CA TRP A 181 10.01 1.22 9.84
C TRP A 181 8.56 1.70 9.95
N PHE A 182 7.73 1.42 8.94
CA PHE A 182 6.32 1.81 8.94
C PHE A 182 5.53 1.13 10.08
N LYS A 183 5.75 -0.17 10.31
CA LYS A 183 5.17 -0.92 11.41
C LYS A 183 5.55 -0.30 12.76
N LYS A 184 6.81 0.06 12.94
CA LYS A 184 7.31 0.69 14.16
C LYS A 184 6.65 2.06 14.42
N ARG A 185 6.30 2.83 13.37
CA ARG A 185 5.59 4.12 13.51
C ARG A 185 4.22 3.98 14.17
N MET A 186 3.57 2.83 14.08
CA MET A 186 2.22 2.60 14.58
C MET A 186 2.13 1.44 15.60
N GLU A 187 3.27 0.90 16.05
CA GLU A 187 3.36 -0.32 16.87
C GLU A 187 2.50 -0.25 18.12
N THR A 188 2.57 0.84 18.88
CA THR A 188 1.79 1.02 20.11
C THR A 188 0.28 0.90 19.85
N CYS A 189 -0.20 1.61 18.84
CA CYS A 189 -1.62 1.61 18.45
C CYS A 189 -2.04 0.25 17.88
N PHE A 190 -1.17 -0.37 17.09
CA PHE A 190 -1.38 -1.68 16.49
C PHE A 190 -1.57 -2.77 17.56
N ASP A 191 -0.67 -2.83 18.53
CA ASP A 191 -0.70 -3.82 19.62
C ASP A 191 -1.93 -3.64 20.51
N GLU A 192 -2.33 -2.41 20.78
CA GLU A 192 -3.52 -2.13 21.56
C GLU A 192 -4.80 -2.56 20.84
N ILE A 193 -4.94 -2.23 19.56
CA ILE A 193 -6.09 -2.65 18.75
C ILE A 193 -6.14 -4.18 18.68
N ARG A 194 -5.01 -4.83 18.42
CA ARG A 194 -4.92 -6.29 18.33
C ARG A 194 -5.35 -6.96 19.64
N ARG A 195 -4.90 -6.45 20.79
CA ARG A 195 -5.34 -6.92 22.11
C ARG A 195 -6.85 -6.74 22.34
N ARG A 196 -7.41 -5.58 21.99
CA ARG A 196 -8.86 -5.33 22.09
C ARG A 196 -9.66 -6.30 21.20
N MET A 197 -9.19 -6.57 19.99
CA MET A 197 -9.83 -7.54 19.09
C MET A 197 -9.81 -8.95 19.66
N ALA A 198 -8.68 -9.38 20.25
CA ALA A 198 -8.56 -10.68 20.89
C ALA A 198 -9.54 -10.82 22.07
N LEU A 199 -9.63 -9.82 22.94
CA LEU A 199 -10.58 -9.78 24.04
C LEU A 199 -12.03 -9.87 23.57
N ASN A 200 -12.41 -9.11 22.54
CA ASN A 200 -13.77 -9.11 22.00
C ASN A 200 -14.14 -10.46 21.37
N LYS A 201 -13.17 -11.15 20.77
CA LYS A 201 -13.37 -12.48 20.16
C LYS A 201 -13.17 -13.64 21.12
N GLN A 202 -12.82 -13.38 22.37
CA GLN A 202 -12.43 -14.40 23.37
C GLN A 202 -11.35 -15.35 22.82
N ALA A 203 -10.38 -14.80 22.10
CA ALA A 203 -9.27 -15.48 21.43
C ALA A 203 -7.93 -15.03 22.01
N SER A 204 -6.84 -15.74 21.70
CA SER A 204 -5.51 -15.24 22.00
C SER A 204 -5.12 -14.09 21.07
N VAL A 205 -4.13 -13.28 21.45
CA VAL A 205 -3.64 -12.18 20.60
C VAL A 205 -3.02 -12.74 19.31
N GLU A 206 -2.38 -13.88 19.42
CA GLU A 206 -1.73 -14.60 18.31
C GLU A 206 -2.74 -15.08 17.25
N ASP A 207 -3.97 -15.40 17.65
CA ASP A 207 -5.04 -15.82 16.75
C ASP A 207 -5.62 -14.69 15.89
N ILE A 208 -5.30 -13.43 16.23
CA ILE A 208 -5.73 -12.26 15.43
C ILE A 208 -4.73 -12.04 14.30
N PRO A 209 -5.10 -12.26 13.02
CA PRO A 209 -4.22 -12.02 11.88
C PRO A 209 -3.78 -10.55 11.81
N GLU A 210 -2.50 -10.30 11.54
CA GLU A 210 -1.98 -8.93 11.46
C GLU A 210 -2.70 -8.08 10.41
N TYR A 211 -3.06 -8.66 9.26
CA TYR A 211 -3.76 -7.94 8.19
C TYR A 211 -5.15 -7.43 8.58
N SER A 212 -5.80 -8.09 9.54
CA SER A 212 -7.13 -7.67 10.03
C SER A 212 -7.06 -6.48 10.99
N VAL A 213 -5.87 -6.15 11.49
CA VAL A 213 -5.65 -4.99 12.36
C VAL A 213 -5.40 -3.76 11.52
N LYS A 214 -6.23 -2.73 11.66
CA LYS A 214 -6.10 -1.46 10.95
C LYS A 214 -5.94 -0.32 11.92
N THR A 215 -4.78 0.30 11.88
CA THR A 215 -4.46 1.46 12.72
C THR A 215 -5.05 2.76 12.14
N PRO A 216 -5.22 3.80 12.94
CA PRO A 216 -5.63 5.12 12.45
C PRO A 216 -4.71 5.67 11.36
N LEU A 217 -3.39 5.43 11.43
CA LEU A 217 -2.45 5.83 10.39
C LEU A 217 -2.73 5.15 9.04
N GLN A 218 -2.94 3.83 9.03
CA GLN A 218 -3.26 3.10 7.81
C GLN A 218 -4.56 3.60 7.19
N ARG A 219 -5.60 3.78 8.00
CA ARG A 219 -6.90 4.30 7.56
C ARG A 219 -6.83 5.74 7.05
N ALA A 220 -6.07 6.62 7.70
CA ALA A 220 -5.84 7.98 7.23
C ALA A 220 -5.16 7.99 5.85
N ILE A 221 -4.13 7.16 5.65
CA ILE A 221 -3.46 7.01 4.36
C ILE A 221 -4.42 6.49 3.28
N GLN A 222 -5.29 5.52 3.60
CA GLN A 222 -6.30 5.02 2.67
C GLN A 222 -7.26 6.13 2.23
N ILE A 223 -7.78 6.93 3.15
CA ILE A 223 -8.67 8.05 2.84
C ILE A 223 -7.94 9.11 1.99
N LEU A 224 -6.72 9.47 2.35
CA LEU A 224 -5.91 10.44 1.60
C LEU A 224 -5.60 9.96 0.18
N LYS A 225 -5.34 8.68 0.00
CA LYS A 225 -5.15 8.06 -1.32
C LYS A 225 -6.45 8.09 -2.14
N ARG A 226 -7.60 7.80 -1.53
CA ARG A 226 -8.90 7.89 -2.20
C ARG A 226 -9.19 9.33 -2.66
N HIS A 227 -8.98 10.31 -1.80
CA HIS A 227 -9.12 11.72 -2.16
C HIS A 227 -8.23 12.09 -3.35
N ARG A 228 -6.96 11.67 -3.34
CA ARG A 228 -6.07 11.86 -4.47
C ARG A 228 -6.60 11.21 -5.75
N ASP A 229 -7.05 9.95 -5.66
CA ASP A 229 -7.48 9.20 -6.85
C ASP A 229 -8.74 9.80 -7.49
N VAL A 230 -9.66 10.32 -6.68
CA VAL A 230 -10.85 11.06 -7.16
C VAL A 230 -10.43 12.40 -7.79
N MET A 231 -9.57 13.17 -7.11
CA MET A 231 -9.14 14.48 -7.59
C MET A 231 -8.40 14.40 -8.94
N PHE A 232 -7.65 13.31 -9.18
CA PHE A 232 -6.84 13.12 -10.38
C PHE A 232 -7.34 11.99 -11.30
N GLN A 233 -8.62 11.64 -11.25
CA GLN A 233 -9.15 10.57 -12.10
C GLN A 233 -8.96 10.85 -13.60
N ASN A 234 -8.95 12.13 -14.01
CA ASN A 234 -8.74 12.57 -15.38
C ASN A 234 -7.27 12.89 -15.72
N ASP A 235 -6.35 12.84 -14.75
CA ASP A 235 -4.90 13.05 -14.94
C ASP A 235 -4.09 12.09 -14.06
N SER A 236 -4.34 10.80 -14.23
CA SER A 236 -3.70 9.74 -13.42
C SER A 236 -2.18 9.68 -13.58
N GLY A 237 -1.64 10.15 -14.70
CA GLY A 237 -0.20 10.15 -14.99
C GLY A 237 0.61 11.14 -14.14
N ASN A 238 -0.02 12.21 -13.66
CA ASN A 238 0.65 13.26 -12.88
C ASN A 238 0.16 13.33 -11.43
N LYS A 239 -0.67 12.37 -10.99
CA LYS A 239 -1.15 12.34 -9.60
C LYS A 239 0.00 12.14 -8.60
N PRO A 240 -0.11 12.68 -7.37
CA PRO A 240 0.87 12.44 -6.31
C PRO A 240 1.13 10.96 -6.08
N VAL A 241 2.40 10.55 -6.02
CA VAL A 241 2.74 9.13 -5.85
C VAL A 241 2.48 8.65 -4.43
N SER A 242 1.99 7.43 -4.30
CA SER A 242 1.55 6.86 -3.01
C SER A 242 2.65 6.83 -1.96
N ILE A 243 3.90 6.56 -2.36
CA ILE A 243 5.02 6.47 -1.41
C ILE A 243 5.29 7.80 -0.72
N VAL A 244 5.18 8.93 -1.43
CA VAL A 244 5.35 10.27 -0.85
C VAL A 244 4.25 10.54 0.18
N ILE A 245 2.98 10.27 -0.17
CA ILE A 245 1.85 10.44 0.76
C ILE A 245 2.04 9.57 2.00
N THR A 246 2.37 8.29 1.81
CA THR A 246 2.54 7.32 2.91
C THR A 246 3.68 7.71 3.84
N THR A 247 4.85 8.09 3.26
CA THR A 247 6.03 8.47 4.04
C THR A 247 5.80 9.73 4.85
N LEU A 248 5.26 10.78 4.23
CA LEU A 248 4.98 12.04 4.90
C LEU A 248 3.89 11.91 5.97
N ALA A 249 2.85 11.10 5.71
CA ALA A 249 1.83 10.78 6.70
C ALA A 249 2.42 10.05 7.90
N ALA A 250 3.27 9.05 7.68
CA ALA A 250 3.92 8.29 8.74
C ALA A 250 4.91 9.15 9.55
N TYR A 251 5.63 10.09 8.93
CA TYR A 251 6.45 11.05 9.66
C TYR A 251 5.63 12.01 10.51
N ALA A 252 4.49 12.47 10.00
CA ALA A 252 3.61 13.42 10.70
C ALA A 252 2.79 12.78 11.82
N TYR A 253 2.57 11.45 11.79
CA TYR A 253 1.77 10.72 12.75
C TYR A 253 2.37 10.74 14.15
N GLY A 254 1.58 11.16 15.14
CA GLY A 254 1.96 11.30 16.55
C GLY A 254 1.43 10.19 17.48
N ASN A 255 0.98 9.05 16.93
CA ASN A 255 0.30 7.95 17.63
C ASN A 255 -1.10 8.33 18.17
N GLU A 256 -1.83 9.14 17.40
CA GLU A 256 -3.22 9.47 17.72
C GLU A 256 -4.07 8.20 17.72
N GLU A 257 -4.97 8.10 18.72
CA GLU A 257 -5.82 6.93 18.91
C GLU A 257 -7.02 6.89 17.98
N THR A 258 -7.44 8.04 17.42
CA THR A 258 -8.60 8.12 16.55
C THR A 258 -8.22 8.51 15.13
N LEU A 259 -8.98 7.99 14.17
CA LEU A 259 -8.81 8.33 12.75
C LEU A 259 -8.98 9.85 12.50
N TYR A 260 -9.94 10.46 13.18
CA TYR A 260 -10.17 11.90 13.08
C TYR A 260 -8.94 12.73 13.49
N ASP A 261 -8.37 12.43 14.66
CA ASP A 261 -7.21 13.16 15.17
C ASP A 261 -5.98 12.88 14.28
N THR A 262 -5.81 11.64 13.81
CA THR A 262 -4.75 11.27 12.88
C THR A 262 -4.83 12.06 11.58
N ILE A 263 -6.00 12.15 10.95
CA ILE A 263 -6.16 12.91 9.70
C ILE A 263 -5.80 14.37 9.94
N ASN A 264 -6.31 14.98 11.02
CA ASN A 264 -6.00 16.37 11.35
C ASN A 264 -4.49 16.60 11.55
N THR A 265 -3.83 15.73 12.31
CA THR A 265 -2.38 15.84 12.53
C THR A 265 -1.61 15.67 11.20
N VAL A 266 -1.96 14.65 10.43
CA VAL A 266 -1.26 14.33 9.19
C VAL A 266 -1.39 15.44 8.17
N VAL A 267 -2.60 15.87 7.80
CA VAL A 267 -2.78 16.90 6.74
C VAL A 267 -2.19 18.26 7.11
N ASN A 268 -2.12 18.59 8.39
CA ASN A 268 -1.57 19.88 8.84
C ASN A 268 -0.04 19.86 9.00
N ASN A 269 0.59 18.70 9.17
CA ASN A 269 1.99 18.62 9.51
C ASN A 269 2.86 17.93 8.45
N MET A 270 2.30 17.10 7.54
CA MET A 270 3.11 16.29 6.62
C MET A 270 4.03 17.13 5.72
N GLU A 271 3.64 18.34 5.35
CA GLU A 271 4.47 19.26 4.55
C GLU A 271 5.79 19.63 5.23
N ARG A 272 5.83 19.66 6.57
CA ARG A 272 7.02 20.02 7.37
C ARG A 272 8.16 19.00 7.21
N PHE A 273 7.86 17.80 6.73
CA PHE A 273 8.82 16.72 6.50
C PHE A 273 9.38 16.71 5.07
N ILE A 274 9.02 17.71 4.25
CA ILE A 274 9.65 17.94 2.96
C ILE A 274 10.87 18.82 3.20
N ALA A 275 12.05 18.22 3.16
CA ALA A 275 13.30 18.93 3.31
C ALA A 275 13.73 19.58 1.97
N LYS A 276 14.74 20.45 2.05
CA LYS A 276 15.47 20.93 0.86
C LYS A 276 16.94 20.51 0.97
N LYS A 277 17.41 19.75 -0.03
CA LYS A 277 18.82 19.40 -0.16
C LYS A 277 19.33 19.96 -1.49
N ASN A 278 20.32 20.85 -1.43
CA ASN A 278 20.89 21.54 -2.60
C ASN A 278 19.82 22.23 -3.48
N GLY A 279 18.81 22.87 -2.86
CA GLY A 279 17.73 23.56 -3.56
C GLY A 279 16.62 22.64 -4.12
N VAL A 280 16.76 21.31 -4.03
CA VAL A 280 15.78 20.33 -4.48
C VAL A 280 14.90 19.90 -3.29
N ASP A 281 13.58 19.79 -3.53
CA ASP A 281 12.66 19.23 -2.53
C ASP A 281 12.99 17.75 -2.30
N TRP A 282 13.02 17.37 -1.01
CA TRP A 282 13.50 16.07 -0.59
C TRP A 282 12.51 15.40 0.36
N VAL A 283 11.91 14.30 -0.09
CA VAL A 283 11.16 13.38 0.76
C VAL A 283 12.02 12.16 1.01
N GLU A 284 12.66 12.14 2.18
CA GLU A 284 13.65 11.15 2.53
C GLU A 284 13.04 9.75 2.69
N ASN A 285 13.68 8.75 2.06
CA ASN A 285 13.40 7.36 2.40
C ASN A 285 13.95 7.06 3.80
N PRO A 286 13.12 6.67 4.78
CA PRO A 286 13.53 6.48 6.17
C PRO A 286 14.59 5.39 6.39
N VAL A 287 14.75 4.48 5.43
CA VAL A 287 15.72 3.37 5.50
C VAL A 287 16.87 3.54 4.51
N ASN A 288 16.83 4.58 3.68
CA ASN A 288 17.90 4.95 2.75
C ASN A 288 17.92 6.48 2.55
N PRO A 289 18.59 7.26 3.44
CA PRO A 289 18.57 8.72 3.39
C PRO A 289 19.15 9.35 2.09
N GLU A 290 19.83 8.56 1.27
CA GLU A 290 20.32 8.98 -0.04
C GLU A 290 19.22 8.95 -1.12
N GLU A 291 18.10 8.30 -0.86
CA GLU A 291 16.97 8.19 -1.78
C GLU A 291 15.92 9.27 -1.51
N ASN A 292 15.54 9.97 -2.57
CA ASN A 292 14.48 10.99 -2.55
C ASN A 292 13.22 10.45 -3.23
N PHE A 293 12.16 10.24 -2.49
CA PHE A 293 10.87 9.82 -3.07
C PHE A 293 10.18 10.90 -3.92
N ALA A 294 10.67 12.14 -3.84
CA ALA A 294 10.22 13.27 -4.65
C ALA A 294 11.21 13.64 -5.78
N ASP A 295 12.09 12.74 -6.19
CA ASP A 295 13.13 13.00 -7.18
C ASP A 295 12.59 13.46 -8.55
N ASP A 296 11.41 12.98 -8.91
CA ASP A 296 10.70 13.38 -10.13
C ASP A 296 10.23 14.86 -10.11
N TRP A 297 10.10 15.50 -8.96
CA TRP A 297 9.59 16.85 -8.87
C TRP A 297 10.52 17.90 -9.50
N SER A 298 11.82 17.62 -9.50
CA SER A 298 12.80 18.48 -10.17
C SER A 298 12.76 18.36 -11.70
N LYS A 299 12.25 17.23 -12.22
CA LYS A 299 12.13 16.95 -13.65
C LYS A 299 10.73 17.24 -14.18
N ASN A 300 9.72 17.22 -13.32
CA ASN A 300 8.31 17.40 -13.65
C ASN A 300 7.61 18.31 -12.62
N GLU A 301 7.68 19.61 -12.86
CA GLU A 301 7.04 20.64 -12.03
C GLU A 301 5.51 20.46 -11.89
N VAL A 302 4.86 19.75 -12.83
CA VAL A 302 3.42 19.46 -12.75
C VAL A 302 3.14 18.53 -11.58
N ARG A 303 3.93 17.47 -11.41
CA ARG A 303 3.78 16.53 -10.28
C ARG A 303 3.98 17.21 -8.93
N LYS A 304 4.94 18.10 -8.83
CA LYS A 304 5.16 18.92 -7.63
C LYS A 304 3.93 19.78 -7.32
N ARG A 305 3.46 20.57 -8.30
CA ARG A 305 2.26 21.41 -8.14
C ARG A 305 1.05 20.61 -7.75
N HIS A 306 0.86 19.42 -8.37
CA HIS A 306 -0.24 18.54 -8.06
C HIS A 306 -0.20 18.01 -6.63
N PHE A 307 0.99 17.71 -6.09
CA PHE A 307 1.12 17.32 -4.69
C PHE A 307 0.68 18.44 -3.75
N TYR A 308 1.17 19.66 -3.94
CA TYR A 308 0.80 20.79 -3.07
C TYR A 308 -0.67 21.20 -3.22
N SER A 309 -1.20 21.18 -4.45
CA SER A 309 -2.63 21.43 -4.71
C SER A 309 -3.50 20.39 -4.05
N TRP A 310 -3.13 19.10 -4.17
CA TRP A 310 -3.82 18.01 -3.49
C TRP A 310 -3.80 18.15 -1.97
N LEU A 311 -2.66 18.47 -1.38
CA LEU A 311 -2.54 18.63 0.08
C LEU A 311 -3.36 19.83 0.58
N HIS A 312 -3.34 20.94 -0.17
CA HIS A 312 -4.16 22.09 0.13
C HIS A 312 -5.66 21.75 0.11
N GLU A 313 -6.10 21.05 -0.94
CA GLU A 313 -7.51 20.65 -1.07
C GLU A 313 -7.91 19.63 0.00
N ALA A 314 -7.06 18.68 0.33
CA ALA A 314 -7.29 17.75 1.44
C ALA A 314 -7.51 18.51 2.77
N LYS A 315 -6.63 19.46 3.11
CA LYS A 315 -6.81 20.32 4.30
C LYS A 315 -8.16 21.07 4.26
N ALA A 316 -8.51 21.64 3.11
CA ALA A 316 -9.76 22.38 2.95
C ALA A 316 -10.99 21.49 3.12
N ILE A 317 -11.01 20.31 2.50
CA ILE A 317 -12.12 19.34 2.59
C ILE A 317 -12.36 18.91 4.04
N PHE A 318 -11.33 18.46 4.76
CA PHE A 318 -11.50 18.05 6.16
C PHE A 318 -11.93 19.22 7.06
N THR A 319 -11.43 20.44 6.81
CA THR A 319 -11.88 21.63 7.53
C THR A 319 -13.35 21.97 7.25
N LYS A 320 -13.80 21.87 5.99
CA LYS A 320 -15.18 22.09 5.61
C LYS A 320 -16.09 21.05 6.28
N MET A 321 -15.75 19.77 6.19
CA MET A 321 -16.52 18.68 6.82
C MET A 321 -16.69 18.86 8.33
N GLN A 322 -15.67 19.36 9.04
CA GLN A 322 -15.75 19.67 10.47
C GLN A 322 -16.73 20.80 10.81
N ARG A 323 -16.98 21.69 9.86
CA ARG A 323 -17.83 22.90 10.03
C ARG A 323 -19.22 22.76 9.46
N CYS A 324 -19.55 21.64 8.81
CA CYS A 324 -20.87 21.40 8.24
C CYS A 324 -21.98 21.59 9.28
N GLU A 325 -23.09 22.13 8.84
CA GLU A 325 -24.25 22.38 9.70
C GLU A 325 -25.12 21.13 9.83
N ASP A 326 -25.23 20.35 8.78
CA ASP A 326 -26.03 19.13 8.73
C ASP A 326 -25.32 17.98 7.97
N ILE A 327 -25.99 16.82 7.99
CA ILE A 327 -25.48 15.59 7.37
C ILE A 327 -25.48 15.68 5.84
N ASP A 328 -26.46 16.33 5.25
CA ASP A 328 -26.60 16.40 3.78
C ASP A 328 -25.48 17.25 3.17
N GLU A 329 -25.11 18.36 3.83
CA GLU A 329 -23.94 19.16 3.46
C GLU A 329 -22.65 18.33 3.56
N MET A 330 -22.46 17.56 4.65
CA MET A 330 -21.31 16.70 4.81
C MET A 330 -21.24 15.63 3.71
N ILE A 331 -22.36 15.00 3.38
CA ILE A 331 -22.42 13.98 2.32
C ILE A 331 -22.08 14.57 0.97
N THR A 332 -22.59 15.76 0.64
CA THR A 332 -22.26 16.47 -0.61
C THR A 332 -20.73 16.72 -0.74
N ILE A 333 -20.09 17.15 0.35
CA ILE A 333 -18.64 17.33 0.37
C ILE A 333 -17.91 15.98 0.20
N MET A 334 -18.37 14.93 0.89
CA MET A 334 -17.78 13.61 0.78
C MET A 334 -17.90 13.01 -0.63
N GLU A 335 -19.01 13.23 -1.33
CA GLU A 335 -19.20 12.77 -2.71
C GLU A 335 -18.14 13.34 -3.65
N SER A 336 -17.93 14.65 -3.56
CA SER A 336 -16.91 15.32 -4.37
C SER A 336 -15.48 14.87 -4.06
N ALA A 337 -15.21 14.50 -2.80
CA ALA A 337 -13.86 14.16 -2.33
C ALA A 337 -13.52 12.68 -2.43
N PHE A 338 -14.48 11.76 -2.27
CA PHE A 338 -14.24 10.32 -2.11
C PHE A 338 -15.02 9.45 -3.10
N GLY A 339 -15.87 10.07 -3.93
CA GLY A 339 -16.70 9.42 -4.94
C GLY A 339 -18.10 9.03 -4.43
N GLU A 340 -19.06 9.15 -5.31
CA GLU A 340 -20.49 9.01 -5.06
C GLU A 340 -20.86 7.64 -4.46
N VAL A 341 -20.43 6.55 -5.11
CA VAL A 341 -20.78 5.17 -4.71
C VAL A 341 -20.37 4.86 -3.27
N THR A 342 -19.16 5.26 -2.88
CA THR A 342 -18.66 5.04 -1.51
C THR A 342 -19.42 5.91 -0.51
N THR A 343 -19.66 7.16 -0.86
CA THR A 343 -20.31 8.13 0.02
C THR A 343 -21.78 7.79 0.28
N HIS A 344 -22.52 7.30 -0.71
CA HIS A 344 -23.91 6.83 -0.51
C HIS A 344 -24.00 5.70 0.52
N LYS A 345 -23.01 4.79 0.56
CA LYS A 345 -22.93 3.74 1.58
C LYS A 345 -22.65 4.32 2.97
N VAL A 346 -21.83 5.38 3.06
CA VAL A 346 -21.58 6.09 4.33
C VAL A 346 -22.88 6.79 4.78
N ALA A 347 -23.57 7.50 3.88
CA ALA A 347 -24.83 8.19 4.17
C ALA A 347 -25.89 7.24 4.73
N SER A 348 -26.09 6.10 4.07
CA SER A 348 -27.02 5.06 4.53
C SER A 348 -26.67 4.54 5.94
N TYR A 349 -25.40 4.34 6.23
CA TYR A 349 -24.95 3.91 7.54
C TYR A 349 -25.19 4.96 8.64
N VAL A 350 -24.84 6.21 8.36
CA VAL A 350 -25.02 7.33 9.33
C VAL A 350 -26.50 7.58 9.62
N SER A 351 -27.37 7.56 8.60
CA SER A 351 -28.82 7.75 8.75
C SER A 351 -29.45 6.64 9.60
N GLN A 352 -29.06 5.38 9.41
CA GLN A 352 -29.54 4.26 10.22
C GLN A 352 -29.03 4.31 11.66
N SER A 353 -27.80 4.79 11.87
CA SER A 353 -27.19 4.89 13.19
C SER A 353 -27.75 6.05 14.04
N GLY A 354 -28.35 7.07 13.41
CA GLY A 354 -29.05 8.17 14.11
C GLY A 354 -30.34 7.72 14.81
N ALA A 355 -30.91 6.58 14.41
CA ALA A 355 -32.11 5.99 15.02
C ALA A 355 -31.83 5.02 16.18
N ILE A 356 -30.56 4.67 16.45
CA ILE A 356 -30.17 3.67 17.46
C ILE A 356 -29.19 4.27 18.47
N ARG A 357 -29.56 4.14 19.77
CA ARG A 357 -28.74 4.51 20.93
C ARG A 357 -27.31 4.01 20.82
N ILE A 358 -26.36 4.86 21.23
CA ILE A 358 -24.91 4.64 21.34
C ILE A 358 -24.60 3.25 21.91
N VAL A 359 -24.15 2.35 21.04
CA VAL A 359 -23.40 1.15 21.41
C VAL A 359 -22.00 1.35 20.84
N PRO A 360 -20.91 1.12 21.60
CA PRO A 360 -19.55 1.26 21.06
C PRO A 360 -19.39 0.37 19.85
N LEU A 361 -18.70 0.86 18.82
CA LEU A 361 -18.48 0.19 17.53
C LEU A 361 -17.89 -1.19 17.76
N ILE A 362 -18.73 -2.22 17.71
CA ILE A 362 -18.30 -3.60 17.52
C ILE A 362 -18.04 -3.71 16.03
N ILE A 363 -16.76 -3.86 15.65
CA ILE A 363 -16.34 -4.16 14.28
C ILE A 363 -17.16 -5.37 13.80
N SER A 364 -17.81 -5.23 12.66
CA SER A 364 -18.76 -6.20 12.11
C SER A 364 -18.22 -7.62 12.18
N GLU A 365 -19.01 -8.52 12.74
CA GLU A 365 -18.80 -9.96 12.68
C GLU A 365 -18.80 -10.44 11.21
N SER A 366 -17.63 -10.75 10.69
CA SER A 366 -17.57 -11.79 9.65
C SER A 366 -17.61 -13.13 10.40
N ALA A 367 -18.69 -13.87 10.23
CA ALA A 367 -18.85 -15.20 10.79
C ALA A 367 -17.81 -16.15 10.17
N HIS A 368 -16.63 -16.23 10.77
CA HIS A 368 -15.64 -17.26 10.45
C HIS A 368 -15.62 -18.31 11.56
N ARG A 369 -16.07 -19.52 11.21
CA ARG A 369 -15.83 -20.72 12.01
C ARG A 369 -14.34 -21.03 12.00
N PRO A 370 -13.69 -21.24 13.16
CA PRO A 370 -12.29 -21.64 13.20
C PRO A 370 -12.11 -22.99 12.50
N LYS A 371 -11.19 -23.08 11.54
CA LYS A 371 -10.77 -24.37 10.98
C LYS A 371 -9.77 -25.01 11.93
N PRO A 372 -9.89 -26.32 12.24
CA PRO A 372 -8.93 -27.00 13.08
C PRO A 372 -7.59 -27.14 12.36
N TRP A 373 -6.52 -26.70 12.99
CA TRP A 373 -5.14 -26.88 12.55
C TRP A 373 -4.82 -28.39 12.55
N ARG A 374 -4.37 -28.90 11.43
CA ARG A 374 -3.72 -30.22 11.40
C ARG A 374 -2.21 -30.02 11.65
N LYS A 375 -1.70 -30.90 12.55
CA LYS A 375 -0.29 -31.05 12.94
C LYS A 375 0.63 -31.30 11.74
#